data_9ede8cb6af29c0cc2c24fe0aeb9a1d56
#
_entry.id   9ede8cb6af29c0cc2c24fe0aeb9a1d56
#
_cell.length_a   1.000
_cell.length_b   1.000
_cell.length_c   1.000
_cell.angle_alpha   90.00
_cell.angle_beta   90.00
_cell.angle_gamma   90.00
#
_symmetry.space_group_name_H-M   'P 1'
#
loop_
_entity.id
_entity.type
_entity.pdbx_description
1 polymer ?
#
loop_
_entity_poly.entity_id
_entity_poly.type
_entity_poly.pdbx_seq_one_letter_code
_entity_poly.pdbx_strand_id
1 'polypeptide(L)'
;MEMKTFNLSDIDLTKYLFFTGKGGVGKTSIACATAVGLADNGKKILLISTDPASNLQDVFNQTLNGHGTDIQEVPGLTVVNLDPEQAAAEYRESVIAPFQGQLPESVIQNMEEQLSGSCTVEIAAFNQFSDFITDADKAKEYDHIIFDTAPTGHTLRMLQLPSAWSTFISESTHGASCLGQLSGLEERKGIYKQAVETLSDANATRLVLVSRPEIAPLKEAARSSHELQLLGIKNQLLVINGLLLQLDEADNVSKQIYDRQQNALKQTPAELLKYPSYYIPLRSYNLSNIANIRRMLYNDDLTNDASCW
;
A
#
# COMPACT_ATOMS: atom_id res chain seq x y z
N MET A 1 -8.53 14.01 -20.13
CA MET A 1 -8.17 12.65 -19.70
C MET A 1 -9.38 11.76 -19.90
N GLU A 2 -9.26 10.69 -20.67
CA GLU A 2 -10.30 9.69 -20.80
C GLU A 2 -10.20 8.73 -19.59
N MET A 3 -11.31 8.50 -18.91
CA MET A 3 -11.38 7.65 -17.72
C MET A 3 -12.56 6.70 -17.82
N LYS A 4 -12.36 5.45 -17.40
CA LYS A 4 -13.44 4.45 -17.27
C LYS A 4 -13.84 4.36 -15.79
N THR A 5 -15.04 3.88 -15.53
CA THR A 5 -15.41 3.49 -14.15
C THR A 5 -14.44 2.42 -13.64
N PHE A 6 -14.04 2.50 -12.39
CA PHE A 6 -13.18 1.50 -11.76
C PHE A 6 -13.98 0.20 -11.58
N ASN A 7 -13.63 -0.80 -12.38
CA ASN A 7 -14.26 -2.12 -12.35
C ASN A 7 -13.16 -3.17 -12.41
N LEU A 8 -13.18 -4.14 -11.52
CA LEU A 8 -12.16 -5.18 -11.42
C LEU A 8 -12.07 -6.07 -12.66
N SER A 9 -13.18 -6.28 -13.37
CA SER A 9 -13.21 -7.05 -14.64
C SER A 9 -12.48 -6.36 -15.79
N ASP A 10 -12.31 -5.04 -15.73
CA ASP A 10 -11.71 -4.22 -16.78
C ASP A 10 -10.22 -3.94 -16.55
N ILE A 11 -9.70 -4.43 -15.43
CA ILE A 11 -8.31 -4.22 -15.02
C ILE A 11 -7.56 -5.54 -15.14
N ASP A 12 -6.48 -5.52 -15.90
CA ASP A 12 -5.54 -6.65 -15.93
C ASP A 12 -4.77 -6.68 -14.60
N LEU A 13 -5.23 -7.52 -13.68
CA LEU A 13 -4.71 -7.64 -12.32
C LEU A 13 -3.49 -8.57 -12.29
N THR A 14 -2.41 -8.07 -11.73
CA THR A 14 -1.18 -8.84 -11.48
C THR A 14 -1.23 -9.54 -10.13
N LYS A 15 -0.22 -10.37 -9.85
CA LYS A 15 -0.08 -11.08 -8.57
C LYS A 15 -0.02 -10.12 -7.40
N TYR A 16 0.78 -9.07 -7.52
CA TYR A 16 1.00 -8.05 -6.50
C TYR A 16 0.39 -6.72 -6.93
N LEU A 17 -0.44 -6.15 -6.07
CA LEU A 17 -1.09 -4.86 -6.27
C LEU A 17 -0.69 -3.91 -5.15
N PHE A 18 -0.12 -2.77 -5.49
CA PHE A 18 0.31 -1.75 -4.53
C PHE A 18 -0.56 -0.51 -4.65
N PHE A 19 -1.29 -0.17 -3.60
CA PHE A 19 -2.10 1.04 -3.53
C PHE A 19 -1.30 2.15 -2.87
N THR A 20 -1.01 3.21 -3.59
CA THR A 20 -0.26 4.36 -3.09
C THR A 20 -0.92 5.68 -3.45
N GLY A 21 -0.57 6.74 -2.75
CA GLY A 21 -1.11 8.08 -2.95
C GLY A 21 -1.02 8.93 -1.67
N LYS A 22 -1.35 10.19 -1.78
CA LYS A 22 -1.36 11.15 -0.67
C LYS A 22 -2.28 10.68 0.48
N GLY A 23 -2.01 11.11 1.70
CA GLY A 23 -2.92 10.88 2.83
C GLY A 23 -4.34 11.40 2.56
N GLY A 24 -5.36 10.61 2.93
CA GLY A 24 -6.78 10.99 2.81
C GLY A 24 -7.40 10.86 1.41
N VAL A 25 -6.70 10.31 0.42
CA VAL A 25 -7.27 10.10 -0.93
C VAL A 25 -8.14 8.86 -1.06
N GLY A 26 -8.15 7.97 -0.05
CA GLY A 26 -8.96 6.75 -0.01
C GLY A 26 -8.25 5.48 -0.48
N LYS A 27 -6.93 5.40 -0.34
CA LYS A 27 -6.13 4.19 -0.65
C LYS A 27 -6.70 2.95 0.01
N THR A 28 -6.78 2.97 1.34
CA THR A 28 -7.28 1.88 2.16
C THR A 28 -8.68 1.41 1.72
N SER A 29 -9.59 2.35 1.48
CA SER A 29 -10.95 2.00 1.03
C SER A 29 -10.96 1.30 -0.31
N ILE A 30 -10.12 1.75 -1.27
CA ILE A 30 -10.05 1.13 -2.61
C ILE A 30 -9.33 -0.20 -2.54
N ALA A 31 -8.27 -0.33 -1.74
CA ALA A 31 -7.58 -1.59 -1.50
C ALA A 31 -8.52 -2.63 -0.87
N CYS A 32 -9.28 -2.23 0.18
CA CYS A 32 -10.31 -3.09 0.78
C CYS A 32 -11.39 -3.49 -0.22
N ALA A 33 -11.91 -2.53 -1.00
CA ALA A 33 -12.94 -2.82 -1.99
C ALA A 33 -12.42 -3.80 -3.07
N THR A 34 -11.18 -3.61 -3.52
CA THR A 34 -10.52 -4.53 -4.46
C THR A 34 -10.37 -5.92 -3.85
N ALA A 35 -9.89 -6.01 -2.60
CA ALA A 35 -9.70 -7.28 -1.90
C ALA A 35 -11.02 -8.03 -1.70
N VAL A 36 -12.04 -7.33 -1.18
CA VAL A 36 -13.39 -7.90 -0.96
C VAL A 36 -14.02 -8.33 -2.28
N GLY A 37 -13.98 -7.46 -3.31
CA GLY A 37 -14.57 -7.78 -4.61
C GLY A 37 -13.92 -8.98 -5.30
N LEU A 38 -12.61 -9.15 -5.17
CA LEU A 38 -11.91 -10.34 -5.69
C LEU A 38 -12.23 -11.60 -4.88
N ALA A 39 -12.30 -11.50 -3.56
CA ALA A 39 -12.66 -12.63 -2.71
C ALA A 39 -14.12 -13.07 -2.94
N ASP A 40 -15.06 -12.13 -3.10
CA ASP A 40 -16.45 -12.41 -3.46
C ASP A 40 -16.58 -13.10 -4.85
N ASN A 41 -15.58 -12.93 -5.73
CA ASN A 41 -15.44 -13.65 -7.00
C ASN A 41 -14.64 -14.97 -6.87
N GLY A 42 -14.48 -15.49 -5.67
CA GLY A 42 -13.88 -16.81 -5.39
C GLY A 42 -12.35 -16.85 -5.45
N LYS A 43 -11.68 -15.69 -5.41
CA LYS A 43 -10.22 -15.60 -5.33
C LYS A 43 -9.74 -15.66 -3.90
N LYS A 44 -8.55 -16.25 -3.69
CA LYS A 44 -7.84 -16.19 -2.41
C LYS A 44 -6.98 -14.93 -2.37
N ILE A 45 -7.27 -14.04 -1.43
CA ILE A 45 -6.67 -12.71 -1.34
C ILE A 45 -5.95 -12.53 0.00
N LEU A 46 -4.74 -12.01 -0.08
CA LEU A 46 -4.00 -11.49 1.07
C LEU A 46 -3.97 -9.97 0.97
N LEU A 47 -4.60 -9.28 1.91
CA LEU A 47 -4.53 -7.82 2.05
C LEU A 47 -3.58 -7.46 3.19
N ILE A 48 -2.54 -6.71 2.88
CA ILE A 48 -1.52 -6.29 3.85
C ILE A 48 -1.55 -4.78 3.97
N SER A 49 -1.77 -4.26 5.17
CA SER A 49 -1.57 -2.84 5.45
C SER A 49 -0.21 -2.60 6.08
N THR A 50 0.51 -1.64 5.53
CA THR A 50 1.76 -1.10 6.08
C THR A 50 1.56 0.30 6.66
N ASP A 51 0.31 0.79 6.72
CA ASP A 51 -0.04 2.08 7.31
C ASP A 51 -0.38 1.88 8.80
N PRO A 52 0.43 2.37 9.74
CA PRO A 52 0.16 2.23 11.17
C PRO A 52 -1.10 2.96 11.60
N ALA A 53 -1.57 3.93 10.81
CA ALA A 53 -2.82 4.65 11.03
C ALA A 53 -4.00 4.03 10.25
N SER A 54 -3.87 2.78 9.78
CA SER A 54 -4.94 2.11 9.06
C SER A 54 -6.14 1.84 9.97
N ASN A 55 -7.35 2.03 9.44
CA ASN A 55 -8.60 1.72 10.11
C ASN A 55 -9.21 0.39 9.63
N LEU A 56 -8.37 -0.56 9.24
CA LEU A 56 -8.82 -1.88 8.75
C LEU A 56 -9.65 -2.65 9.79
N GLN A 57 -9.28 -2.54 11.07
CA GLN A 57 -10.04 -3.19 12.14
C GLN A 57 -11.50 -2.67 12.22
N ASP A 58 -11.70 -1.36 11.98
CA ASP A 58 -13.04 -0.78 11.94
C ASP A 58 -13.81 -1.23 10.70
N VAL A 59 -13.15 -1.28 9.54
CA VAL A 59 -13.76 -1.73 8.27
C VAL A 59 -14.23 -3.16 8.34
N PHE A 60 -13.41 -4.06 8.89
CA PHE A 60 -13.72 -5.49 8.97
C PHE A 60 -14.41 -5.89 10.28
N ASN A 61 -14.59 -4.95 11.21
CA ASN A 61 -15.16 -5.18 12.54
C ASN A 61 -14.56 -6.41 13.24
N GLN A 62 -13.25 -6.56 13.11
CA GLN A 62 -12.50 -7.73 13.59
C GLN A 62 -11.10 -7.29 14.05
N THR A 63 -10.61 -7.85 15.15
CA THR A 63 -9.23 -7.63 15.59
C THR A 63 -8.28 -8.26 14.59
N LEU A 64 -7.37 -7.47 14.07
CA LEU A 64 -6.35 -7.88 13.10
C LEU A 64 -4.99 -8.01 13.79
N ASN A 65 -4.12 -8.85 13.22
CA ASN A 65 -2.75 -9.05 13.71
C ASN A 65 -1.74 -9.01 12.56
N GLY A 66 -0.46 -9.05 12.90
CA GLY A 66 0.65 -9.03 11.94
C GLY A 66 0.92 -10.37 11.23
N HIS A 67 0.25 -11.46 11.62
CA HIS A 67 0.49 -12.79 11.05
C HIS A 67 -0.58 -13.23 10.04
N GLY A 68 -1.72 -12.55 10.02
CA GLY A 68 -2.87 -12.83 9.15
C GLY A 68 -4.10 -13.26 9.92
N THR A 69 -5.22 -12.64 9.58
CA THR A 69 -6.53 -12.90 10.16
C THR A 69 -7.53 -13.14 9.03
N ASP A 70 -8.14 -14.31 9.00
CA ASP A 70 -9.19 -14.62 8.02
C ASP A 70 -10.46 -13.84 8.36
N ILE A 71 -11.03 -13.18 7.36
CA ILE A 71 -12.23 -12.36 7.54
C ILE A 71 -13.46 -13.23 7.38
N GLN A 72 -14.19 -13.43 8.49
CA GLN A 72 -15.34 -14.34 8.55
C GLN A 72 -16.46 -13.97 7.56
N GLU A 73 -16.72 -12.67 7.36
CA GLU A 73 -17.75 -12.18 6.44
C GLU A 73 -17.34 -12.19 4.98
N VAL A 74 -16.05 -12.47 4.68
CA VAL A 74 -15.50 -12.48 3.32
C VAL A 74 -14.63 -13.72 3.12
N PRO A 75 -15.22 -14.88 2.83
CA PRO A 75 -14.46 -16.11 2.62
C PRO A 75 -13.39 -15.96 1.53
N GLY A 76 -12.17 -16.40 1.84
CA GLY A 76 -11.02 -16.26 0.93
C GLY A 76 -10.22 -14.97 1.11
N LEU A 77 -10.61 -14.09 2.02
CA LEU A 77 -9.83 -12.89 2.38
C LEU A 77 -9.10 -13.09 3.71
N THR A 78 -7.78 -13.01 3.66
CA THR A 78 -6.91 -12.90 4.84
C THR A 78 -6.34 -11.48 4.91
N VAL A 79 -6.36 -10.86 6.08
CA VAL A 79 -5.86 -9.50 6.30
C VAL A 79 -4.71 -9.51 7.30
N VAL A 80 -3.62 -8.84 6.94
CA VAL A 80 -2.45 -8.58 7.78
C VAL A 80 -2.37 -7.08 8.05
N ASN A 81 -2.31 -6.72 9.32
CA ASN A 81 -2.05 -5.33 9.72
C ASN A 81 -0.67 -5.28 10.37
N LEU A 82 0.32 -4.78 9.62
CA LEU A 82 1.70 -4.70 10.10
C LEU A 82 1.83 -3.58 11.12
N ASP A 83 2.39 -3.92 12.27
CA ASP A 83 2.77 -2.95 13.30
C ASP A 83 4.28 -2.75 13.24
N PRO A 84 4.77 -1.56 12.80
CA PRO A 84 6.20 -1.29 12.69
C PRO A 84 6.97 -1.38 14.01
N GLU A 85 6.32 -1.04 15.12
CA GLU A 85 6.94 -1.11 16.44
C GLU A 85 7.08 -2.56 16.91
N GLN A 86 6.04 -3.37 16.69
CA GLN A 86 6.12 -4.82 16.95
C GLN A 86 7.17 -5.48 16.06
N ALA A 87 7.20 -5.16 14.77
CA ALA A 87 8.21 -5.67 13.85
C ALA A 87 9.63 -5.31 14.29
N ALA A 88 9.84 -4.07 14.77
CA ALA A 88 11.12 -3.63 15.30
C ALA A 88 11.50 -4.38 16.58
N ALA A 89 10.55 -4.66 17.47
CA ALA A 89 10.78 -5.44 18.68
C ALA A 89 11.19 -6.88 18.36
N GLU A 90 10.45 -7.56 17.49
CA GLU A 90 10.74 -8.91 17.01
C GLU A 90 12.12 -8.99 16.32
N TYR A 91 12.44 -7.99 15.49
CA TYR A 91 13.74 -7.89 14.84
C TYR A 91 14.88 -7.72 15.85
N ARG A 92 14.73 -6.81 16.83
CA ARG A 92 15.73 -6.64 17.91
C ARG A 92 15.96 -7.93 18.66
N GLU A 93 14.89 -8.61 19.06
CA GLU A 93 14.97 -9.88 19.77
C GLU A 93 15.71 -10.93 18.93
N SER A 94 15.38 -11.06 17.63
CA SER A 94 16.04 -12.02 16.74
C SER A 94 17.55 -11.78 16.58
N VAL A 95 17.98 -10.51 16.61
CA VAL A 95 19.40 -10.14 16.51
C VAL A 95 20.13 -10.38 17.84
N ILE A 96 19.49 -10.16 18.97
CA ILE A 96 20.11 -10.20 20.30
C ILE A 96 20.08 -11.60 20.91
N ALA A 97 18.99 -12.36 20.70
CA ALA A 97 18.78 -13.67 21.33
C ALA A 97 19.96 -14.66 21.16
N PRO A 98 20.64 -14.75 19.99
CA PRO A 98 21.81 -15.63 19.85
C PRO A 98 22.97 -15.29 20.78
N PHE A 99 23.05 -14.06 21.27
CA PHE A 99 24.16 -13.57 22.10
C PHE A 99 23.81 -13.54 23.59
N GLN A 100 22.54 -13.70 23.95
CA GLN A 100 22.11 -13.75 25.34
C GLN A 100 22.77 -14.93 26.07
N GLY A 101 23.37 -14.61 27.22
CA GLY A 101 24.14 -15.60 28.02
C GLY A 101 25.51 -15.96 27.46
N GLN A 102 25.91 -15.47 26.27
CA GLN A 102 27.25 -15.65 25.71
C GLN A 102 28.13 -14.42 25.84
N LEU A 103 27.52 -13.23 25.85
CA LEU A 103 28.21 -11.95 25.98
C LEU A 103 27.89 -11.29 27.33
N PRO A 104 28.81 -10.42 27.85
CA PRO A 104 28.53 -9.62 29.04
C PRO A 104 27.27 -8.76 28.88
N GLU A 105 26.53 -8.55 29.97
CA GLU A 105 25.29 -7.79 30.00
C GLU A 105 25.44 -6.36 29.43
N SER A 106 26.58 -5.71 29.71
CA SER A 106 26.90 -4.38 29.18
C SER A 106 27.03 -4.34 27.66
N VAL A 107 27.42 -5.44 27.03
CA VAL A 107 27.50 -5.55 25.57
C VAL A 107 26.09 -5.73 25.02
N ILE A 108 25.26 -6.56 25.64
CA ILE A 108 23.86 -6.75 25.26
C ILE A 108 23.10 -5.42 25.35
N GLN A 109 23.23 -4.66 26.43
CA GLN A 109 22.61 -3.35 26.60
C GLN A 109 23.03 -2.36 25.49
N ASN A 110 24.33 -2.33 25.14
CA ASN A 110 24.78 -1.52 24.01
C ASN A 110 24.17 -1.93 22.68
N MET A 111 23.98 -3.24 22.44
CA MET A 111 23.28 -3.74 21.23
C MET A 111 21.82 -3.29 21.21
N GLU A 112 21.11 -3.41 22.33
CA GLU A 112 19.73 -2.94 22.47
C GLU A 112 19.60 -1.44 22.19
N GLU A 113 20.52 -0.63 22.72
CA GLU A 113 20.55 0.82 22.52
C GLU A 113 20.81 1.16 21.05
N GLN A 114 21.75 0.49 20.38
CA GLN A 114 22.00 0.67 18.94
C GLN A 114 20.81 0.28 18.06
N LEU A 115 20.08 -0.75 18.45
CA LEU A 115 18.90 -1.24 17.74
C LEU A 115 17.58 -0.54 18.15
N SER A 116 17.63 0.48 19.00
CA SER A 116 16.46 1.26 19.42
C SER A 116 16.09 2.41 18.48
N GLY A 117 16.93 2.70 17.49
CA GLY A 117 16.74 3.82 16.56
C GLY A 117 15.66 3.62 15.50
N SER A 118 15.22 4.71 14.88
CA SER A 118 14.23 4.70 13.79
C SER A 118 14.66 3.86 12.57
N CYS A 119 15.96 3.73 12.33
CA CYS A 119 16.51 2.88 11.28
C CYS A 119 16.11 1.41 11.47
N THR A 120 16.05 0.93 12.72
CA THR A 120 15.64 -0.45 13.05
C THR A 120 14.18 -0.68 12.68
N VAL A 121 13.31 0.29 12.94
CA VAL A 121 11.88 0.22 12.56
C VAL A 121 11.74 0.13 11.05
N GLU A 122 12.49 0.93 10.28
CA GLU A 122 12.47 0.91 8.81
C GLU A 122 12.98 -0.42 8.26
N ILE A 123 14.05 -0.99 8.84
CA ILE A 123 14.60 -2.29 8.43
C ILE A 123 13.62 -3.42 8.72
N ALA A 124 13.06 -3.44 9.93
CA ALA A 124 12.11 -4.48 10.34
C ALA A 124 10.87 -4.48 9.46
N ALA A 125 10.29 -3.32 9.19
CA ALA A 125 9.17 -3.16 8.29
C ALA A 125 9.51 -3.63 6.87
N PHE A 126 10.71 -3.31 6.37
CA PHE A 126 11.15 -3.75 5.06
C PHE A 126 11.42 -5.26 5.01
N ASN A 127 11.94 -5.86 6.08
CA ASN A 127 12.12 -7.31 6.19
C ASN A 127 10.79 -8.03 6.05
N GLN A 128 9.78 -7.65 6.85
CA GLN A 128 8.45 -8.24 6.77
C GLN A 128 7.83 -8.06 5.37
N PHE A 129 7.93 -6.86 4.80
CA PHE A 129 7.46 -6.58 3.46
C PHE A 129 8.13 -7.47 2.40
N SER A 130 9.46 -7.60 2.47
CA SER A 130 10.23 -8.44 1.53
C SER A 130 9.85 -9.91 1.64
N ASP A 131 9.62 -10.40 2.86
CA ASP A 131 9.20 -11.78 3.10
C ASP A 131 7.83 -12.07 2.44
N PHE A 132 6.88 -11.14 2.47
CA PHE A 132 5.60 -11.31 1.78
C PHE A 132 5.72 -11.36 0.25
N ILE A 133 6.70 -10.66 -0.33
CA ILE A 133 6.91 -10.62 -1.78
C ILE A 133 7.71 -11.82 -2.27
N THR A 134 8.67 -12.32 -1.47
CA THR A 134 9.60 -13.35 -1.90
C THR A 134 9.23 -14.74 -1.42
N ASP A 135 8.29 -14.88 -0.49
CA ASP A 135 7.80 -16.17 0.00
C ASP A 135 7.02 -16.90 -1.12
N ALA A 136 7.66 -17.89 -1.70
CA ALA A 136 7.10 -18.68 -2.79
C ALA A 136 5.86 -19.49 -2.37
N ASP A 137 5.73 -19.86 -1.11
CA ASP A 137 4.58 -20.64 -0.62
C ASP A 137 3.37 -19.73 -0.43
N LYS A 138 3.53 -18.54 0.15
CA LYS A 138 2.48 -17.51 0.16
C LYS A 138 2.07 -17.08 -1.25
N ALA A 139 3.05 -16.93 -2.14
CA ALA A 139 2.75 -16.61 -3.54
C ALA A 139 1.90 -17.69 -4.23
N LYS A 140 1.99 -18.95 -3.84
CA LYS A 140 1.14 -20.04 -4.38
C LYS A 140 -0.22 -20.13 -3.70
N GLU A 141 -0.30 -19.77 -2.43
CA GLU A 141 -1.50 -19.90 -1.62
C GLU A 141 -2.59 -18.90 -2.03
N TYR A 142 -2.20 -17.64 -2.33
CA TYR A 142 -3.13 -16.56 -2.69
C TYR A 142 -3.13 -16.30 -4.19
N ASP A 143 -4.26 -15.96 -4.78
CA ASP A 143 -4.37 -15.52 -6.17
C ASP A 143 -3.74 -14.13 -6.35
N HIS A 144 -4.03 -13.21 -5.42
CA HIS A 144 -3.49 -11.86 -5.39
C HIS A 144 -3.05 -11.45 -3.98
N ILE A 145 -1.98 -10.67 -3.91
CA ILE A 145 -1.46 -10.04 -2.69
C ILE A 145 -1.55 -8.53 -2.87
N ILE A 146 -2.33 -7.89 -2.01
CA ILE A 146 -2.67 -6.46 -2.09
C ILE A 146 -1.99 -5.74 -0.95
N PHE A 147 -1.22 -4.70 -1.27
CA PHE A 147 -0.59 -3.83 -0.29
C PHE A 147 -1.31 -2.49 -0.22
N ASP A 148 -1.92 -2.21 0.92
CA ASP A 148 -2.36 -0.87 1.32
C ASP A 148 -1.19 -0.17 2.01
N THR A 149 -0.60 0.80 1.32
CA THR A 149 0.62 1.42 1.79
C THR A 149 0.38 2.70 2.55
N ALA A 150 1.27 3.02 3.50
CA ALA A 150 1.36 4.33 4.12
C ALA A 150 1.46 5.45 3.07
N PRO A 151 1.22 6.73 3.41
CA PRO A 151 1.35 7.84 2.47
C PRO A 151 2.69 7.84 1.72
N THR A 152 2.69 8.28 0.48
CA THR A 152 3.75 8.15 -0.54
C THR A 152 5.21 8.26 -0.08
N GLY A 153 5.49 9.13 0.89
CA GLY A 153 6.86 9.32 1.41
C GLY A 153 7.44 8.08 2.11
N HIS A 154 6.65 7.36 2.90
CA HIS A 154 7.07 6.13 3.57
C HIS A 154 7.20 4.95 2.60
N THR A 155 6.23 4.80 1.69
CA THR A 155 6.27 3.75 0.67
C THR A 155 7.50 3.90 -0.22
N LEU A 156 7.79 5.11 -0.67
CA LEU A 156 8.97 5.41 -1.47
C LEU A 156 10.27 5.09 -0.74
N ARG A 157 10.41 5.48 0.53
CA ARG A 157 11.56 5.11 1.35
C ARG A 157 11.72 3.60 1.42
N MET A 158 10.65 2.89 1.75
CA MET A 158 10.65 1.43 1.86
C MET A 158 11.07 0.75 0.55
N LEU A 159 10.58 1.25 -0.60
CA LEU A 159 10.93 0.72 -1.92
C LEU A 159 12.31 1.17 -2.43
N GLN A 160 12.87 2.24 -1.89
CA GLN A 160 14.22 2.72 -2.18
C GLN A 160 15.30 2.00 -1.35
N LEU A 161 14.94 1.46 -0.19
CA LEU A 161 15.86 0.78 0.71
C LEU A 161 16.73 -0.27 0.00
N PRO A 162 16.18 -1.18 -0.85
CA PRO A 162 17.00 -2.21 -1.49
C PRO A 162 18.12 -1.67 -2.38
N SER A 163 17.86 -0.62 -3.16
CA SER A 163 18.89 -0.02 -4.02
C SER A 163 19.91 0.77 -3.20
N ALA A 164 19.46 1.53 -2.20
CA ALA A 164 20.33 2.25 -1.28
C ALA A 164 21.19 1.28 -0.46
N TRP A 165 20.62 0.15 -0.01
CA TRP A 165 21.31 -0.85 0.79
C TRP A 165 22.27 -1.71 -0.03
N SER A 166 21.94 -2.07 -1.28
CA SER A 166 22.86 -2.80 -2.15
C SER A 166 24.11 -1.97 -2.43
N THR A 167 23.97 -0.68 -2.63
CA THR A 167 25.09 0.27 -2.80
C THR A 167 25.86 0.43 -1.49
N PHE A 168 25.16 0.62 -0.38
CA PHE A 168 25.75 0.77 0.94
C PHE A 168 26.54 -0.46 1.40
N ILE A 169 25.99 -1.67 1.23
CA ILE A 169 26.65 -2.94 1.55
C ILE A 169 27.87 -3.15 0.64
N SER A 170 27.80 -2.74 -0.65
CA SER A 170 28.92 -2.87 -1.58
C SER A 170 30.05 -1.86 -1.31
N GLU A 171 29.74 -0.69 -0.75
CA GLU A 171 30.69 0.39 -0.48
C GLU A 171 31.23 0.36 0.96
N SER A 172 30.53 -0.28 1.90
CA SER A 172 30.91 -0.37 3.33
C SER A 172 32.01 -1.38 3.57
N THR A 173 33.21 -1.15 3.00
CA THR A 173 34.43 -1.88 3.39
C THR A 173 35.04 -1.38 4.71
N HIS A 174 34.50 -0.32 5.31
CA HIS A 174 34.99 0.26 6.56
C HIS A 174 33.79 0.59 7.48
N GLY A 175 33.60 -0.24 8.50
CA GLY A 175 32.60 -0.25 9.53
C GLY A 175 32.32 1.06 10.27
N ALA A 176 31.45 1.89 9.70
CA ALA A 176 30.89 3.03 10.39
C ALA A 176 29.42 3.24 9.95
N SER A 177 28.53 2.29 10.23
CA SER A 177 27.09 2.50 10.16
C SER A 177 26.49 2.37 11.55
N CYS A 178 25.37 3.03 11.80
CA CYS A 178 24.60 2.93 13.04
C CYS A 178 24.23 1.49 13.42
N LEU A 179 24.38 0.53 12.51
CA LEU A 179 23.95 -0.86 12.66
C LEU A 179 25.10 -1.88 12.67
N GLY A 180 26.34 -1.49 12.33
CA GLY A 180 27.50 -2.35 12.39
C GLY A 180 27.34 -3.73 11.71
N GLN A 181 28.18 -4.69 12.09
CA GLN A 181 28.15 -6.08 11.64
C GLN A 181 26.97 -6.91 12.20
N LEU A 182 26.17 -6.30 13.07
CA LEU A 182 25.10 -6.98 13.82
C LEU A 182 23.81 -7.21 13.03
N SER A 183 23.69 -6.65 11.82
CA SER A 183 22.36 -6.49 11.22
C SER A 183 21.82 -7.69 10.43
N GLY A 184 22.56 -8.77 10.24
CA GLY A 184 22.12 -9.89 9.39
C GLY A 184 21.75 -9.48 7.95
N LEU A 185 22.07 -8.24 7.55
CA LEU A 185 21.68 -7.65 6.26
C LEU A 185 22.35 -8.33 5.08
N GLU A 186 23.59 -8.83 5.25
CA GLU A 186 24.27 -9.57 4.22
C GLU A 186 23.55 -10.88 3.88
N GLU A 187 23.03 -11.56 4.89
CA GLU A 187 22.29 -12.82 4.73
C GLU A 187 20.97 -12.59 3.97
N ARG A 188 20.33 -11.43 4.14
CA ARG A 188 19.09 -11.07 3.47
C ARG A 188 19.27 -10.39 2.11
N LYS A 189 20.49 -10.14 1.66
CA LYS A 189 20.79 -9.48 0.37
C LYS A 189 20.11 -10.16 -0.83
N GLY A 190 20.08 -11.50 -0.83
CA GLY A 190 19.38 -12.29 -1.86
C GLY A 190 17.87 -12.03 -1.87
N ILE A 191 17.25 -11.96 -0.70
CA ILE A 191 15.82 -11.70 -0.51
C ILE A 191 15.48 -10.29 -1.02
N TYR A 192 16.28 -9.29 -0.67
CA TYR A 192 16.06 -7.92 -1.11
C TYR A 192 16.20 -7.76 -2.62
N LYS A 193 17.20 -8.43 -3.23
CA LYS A 193 17.35 -8.44 -4.67
C LYS A 193 16.13 -9.04 -5.36
N GLN A 194 15.67 -10.19 -4.88
CA GLN A 194 14.47 -10.85 -5.40
C GLN A 194 13.22 -9.97 -5.24
N ALA A 195 13.06 -9.27 -4.10
CA ALA A 195 11.96 -8.35 -3.88
C ALA A 195 11.96 -7.21 -4.91
N VAL A 196 13.13 -6.60 -5.19
CA VAL A 196 13.28 -5.55 -6.21
C VAL A 196 12.96 -6.08 -7.62
N GLU A 197 13.44 -7.27 -7.96
CA GLU A 197 13.16 -7.92 -9.25
C GLU A 197 11.65 -8.16 -9.42
N THR A 198 10.97 -8.67 -8.38
CA THR A 198 9.52 -8.89 -8.40
C THR A 198 8.73 -7.58 -8.53
N LEU A 199 9.14 -6.53 -7.80
CA LEU A 199 8.51 -5.21 -7.88
C LEU A 199 8.68 -4.55 -9.24
N SER A 200 9.80 -4.80 -9.92
CA SER A 200 10.11 -4.24 -11.24
C SER A 200 9.52 -5.06 -12.39
N ASP A 201 9.08 -6.29 -12.14
CA ASP A 201 8.42 -7.12 -13.14
C ASP A 201 6.99 -6.64 -13.39
N ALA A 202 6.75 -6.08 -14.58
CA ALA A 202 5.44 -5.57 -14.98
C ALA A 202 4.35 -6.66 -15.06
N ASN A 203 4.73 -7.93 -15.19
CA ASN A 203 3.77 -9.05 -15.21
C ASN A 203 3.42 -9.52 -13.79
N ALA A 204 4.31 -9.31 -12.83
CA ALA A 204 4.10 -9.70 -11.44
C ALA A 204 3.46 -8.59 -10.61
N THR A 205 3.82 -7.33 -10.86
CA THR A 205 3.49 -6.19 -10.01
C THR A 205 2.77 -5.08 -10.76
N ARG A 206 1.73 -4.54 -10.17
CA ARG A 206 1.03 -3.33 -10.61
C ARG A 206 0.87 -2.33 -9.48
N LEU A 207 1.16 -1.08 -9.79
CA LEU A 207 0.97 0.04 -8.89
C LEU A 207 -0.34 0.76 -9.21
N VAL A 208 -1.17 0.94 -8.19
CA VAL A 208 -2.42 1.69 -8.25
C VAL A 208 -2.19 3.04 -7.58
N LEU A 209 -2.04 4.09 -8.40
CA LEU A 209 -1.93 5.46 -7.94
C LEU A 209 -3.32 5.99 -7.61
N VAL A 210 -3.60 6.23 -6.34
CA VAL A 210 -4.88 6.77 -5.89
C VAL A 210 -4.76 8.28 -5.70
N SER A 211 -5.66 9.01 -6.30
CA SER A 211 -5.76 10.47 -6.17
C SER A 211 -7.21 10.92 -6.00
N ARG A 212 -7.38 12.16 -5.56
CA ARG A 212 -8.66 12.86 -5.65
C ARG A 212 -8.64 13.81 -6.84
N PRO A 213 -9.80 14.20 -7.38
CA PRO A 213 -9.87 15.18 -8.47
C PRO A 213 -9.57 16.60 -7.94
N GLU A 214 -8.37 16.78 -7.41
CA GLU A 214 -7.84 18.00 -6.81
C GLU A 214 -6.39 18.22 -7.27
N ILE A 215 -5.97 19.47 -7.44
CA ILE A 215 -4.65 19.81 -8.00
C ILE A 215 -3.50 19.27 -7.17
N ALA A 216 -3.55 19.43 -5.84
CA ALA A 216 -2.46 19.00 -4.98
C ALA A 216 -2.29 17.47 -4.93
N PRO A 217 -3.34 16.65 -4.73
CA PRO A 217 -3.24 15.19 -4.86
C PRO A 217 -2.76 14.71 -6.22
N LEU A 218 -3.21 15.33 -7.33
CA LEU A 218 -2.76 14.96 -8.68
C LEU A 218 -1.26 15.24 -8.90
N LYS A 219 -0.77 16.40 -8.43
CA LYS A 219 0.67 16.72 -8.48
C LYS A 219 1.51 15.75 -7.64
N GLU A 220 1.01 15.37 -6.46
CA GLU A 220 1.68 14.39 -5.60
C GLU A 220 1.72 13.02 -6.26
N ALA A 221 0.61 12.57 -6.86
CA ALA A 221 0.55 11.32 -7.60
C ALA A 221 1.55 11.30 -8.77
N ALA A 222 1.69 12.43 -9.51
CA ALA A 222 2.66 12.55 -10.60
C ALA A 222 4.10 12.44 -10.10
N ARG A 223 4.43 13.12 -9.00
CA ARG A 223 5.75 13.03 -8.37
C ARG A 223 6.08 11.60 -7.96
N SER A 224 5.16 10.97 -7.23
CA SER A 224 5.32 9.59 -6.78
C SER A 224 5.44 8.60 -7.94
N SER A 225 4.64 8.79 -8.99
CA SER A 225 4.74 8.01 -10.22
C SER A 225 6.13 8.08 -10.84
N HIS A 226 6.68 9.29 -10.94
CA HIS A 226 8.01 9.52 -11.50
C HIS A 226 9.10 8.83 -10.65
N GLU A 227 9.07 9.03 -9.35
CA GLU A 227 10.04 8.44 -8.43
C GLU A 227 10.00 6.89 -8.46
N LEU A 228 8.79 6.31 -8.50
CA LEU A 228 8.62 4.85 -8.60
C LEU A 228 9.05 4.29 -9.97
N GLN A 229 8.90 5.06 -11.05
CA GLN A 229 9.46 4.68 -12.35
C GLN A 229 10.98 4.62 -12.35
N LEU A 230 11.64 5.54 -11.65
CA LEU A 230 13.10 5.52 -11.50
C LEU A 230 13.58 4.27 -10.76
N LEU A 231 12.74 3.70 -9.89
CA LEU A 231 12.97 2.43 -9.20
C LEU A 231 12.60 1.19 -10.05
N GLY A 232 12.18 1.37 -11.30
CA GLY A 232 11.82 0.29 -12.21
C GLY A 232 10.35 -0.12 -12.18
N ILE A 233 9.51 0.45 -11.31
CA ILE A 233 8.08 0.12 -11.19
C ILE A 233 7.29 0.88 -12.27
N LYS A 234 7.19 0.27 -13.46
CA LYS A 234 6.65 0.91 -14.68
C LYS A 234 5.17 0.60 -14.92
N ASN A 235 4.68 -0.54 -14.44
CA ASN A 235 3.29 -0.97 -14.62
C ASN A 235 2.39 -0.24 -13.62
N GLN A 236 1.81 0.89 -14.04
CA GLN A 236 1.03 1.78 -13.19
C GLN A 236 -0.35 2.05 -13.79
N LEU A 237 -1.33 2.28 -12.93
CA LEU A 237 -2.64 2.82 -13.30
C LEU A 237 -3.05 3.93 -12.32
N LEU A 238 -3.95 4.81 -12.76
CA LEU A 238 -4.45 5.92 -11.95
C LEU A 238 -5.94 5.70 -11.59
N VAL A 239 -6.26 5.89 -10.30
CA VAL A 239 -7.64 5.88 -9.82
C VAL A 239 -7.97 7.25 -9.22
N ILE A 240 -8.94 7.93 -9.80
CA ILE A 240 -9.49 9.19 -9.30
C ILE A 240 -10.69 8.87 -8.41
N ASN A 241 -10.52 9.02 -7.11
CA ASN A 241 -11.52 8.71 -6.11
C ASN A 241 -12.38 9.92 -5.73
N GLY A 242 -13.69 9.75 -5.66
CA GLY A 242 -14.63 10.77 -5.21
C GLY A 242 -14.97 11.80 -6.30
N LEU A 243 -15.12 11.32 -7.54
CA LEU A 243 -15.53 12.16 -8.67
C LEU A 243 -17.04 12.43 -8.62
N LEU A 244 -17.43 13.70 -8.63
CA LEU A 244 -18.83 14.10 -8.73
C LEU A 244 -19.27 13.95 -10.19
N LEU A 245 -20.22 13.02 -10.44
CA LEU A 245 -20.69 12.70 -11.80
C LEU A 245 -21.92 13.51 -12.19
N GLN A 246 -22.80 13.78 -11.23
CA GLN A 246 -24.04 14.50 -11.45
C GLN A 246 -23.97 15.87 -10.78
N LEU A 247 -24.39 16.88 -11.50
CA LEU A 247 -24.47 18.24 -11.04
C LEU A 247 -25.93 18.56 -10.71
N ASP A 248 -26.19 18.97 -9.47
CA ASP A 248 -27.43 19.67 -9.14
C ASP A 248 -27.21 21.16 -9.42
N GLU A 249 -27.82 21.68 -10.47
CA GLU A 249 -27.71 23.08 -10.86
C GLU A 249 -28.37 24.04 -9.86
N ALA A 250 -29.29 23.55 -9.03
CA ALA A 250 -29.93 24.34 -8.00
C ALA A 250 -29.06 24.47 -6.73
N ASP A 251 -28.07 23.57 -6.53
CA ASP A 251 -27.17 23.60 -5.40
C ASP A 251 -25.82 24.26 -5.75
N ASN A 252 -25.58 25.45 -5.24
CA ASN A 252 -24.34 26.19 -5.43
C ASN A 252 -23.10 25.47 -4.92
N VAL A 253 -23.21 24.64 -3.87
CA VAL A 253 -22.07 23.89 -3.33
C VAL A 253 -21.68 22.77 -4.28
N SER A 254 -22.67 22.00 -4.76
CA SER A 254 -22.46 20.97 -5.78
C SER A 254 -21.78 21.53 -7.02
N LYS A 255 -22.26 22.68 -7.51
CA LYS A 255 -21.67 23.36 -8.68
C LYS A 255 -20.23 23.77 -8.46
N GLN A 256 -19.90 24.36 -7.33
CA GLN A 256 -18.53 24.76 -7.00
C GLN A 256 -17.58 23.55 -6.86
N ILE A 257 -18.06 22.44 -6.26
CA ILE A 257 -17.29 21.21 -6.17
C ILE A 257 -17.03 20.66 -7.57
N TYR A 258 -18.05 20.56 -8.40
CA TYR A 258 -17.93 20.06 -9.77
C TYR A 258 -16.93 20.90 -10.59
N ASP A 259 -17.08 22.22 -10.62
CA ASP A 259 -16.22 23.13 -11.36
C ASP A 259 -14.77 23.03 -10.89
N ARG A 260 -14.53 22.93 -9.57
CA ARG A 260 -13.20 22.73 -8.99
C ARG A 260 -12.59 21.41 -9.43
N GLN A 261 -13.36 20.33 -9.42
CA GLN A 261 -12.91 19.00 -9.87
C GLN A 261 -12.59 19.01 -11.37
N GLN A 262 -13.46 19.57 -12.20
CA GLN A 262 -13.22 19.67 -13.66
C GLN A 262 -11.96 20.50 -13.96
N ASN A 263 -11.76 21.61 -13.25
CA ASN A 263 -10.55 22.41 -13.39
C ASN A 263 -9.29 21.63 -12.98
N ALA A 264 -9.33 20.85 -11.91
CA ALA A 264 -8.21 20.01 -11.49
C ALA A 264 -7.89 18.93 -12.53
N LEU A 265 -8.91 18.28 -13.08
CA LEU A 265 -8.75 17.24 -14.11
C LEU A 265 -8.17 17.81 -15.42
N LYS A 266 -8.52 19.04 -15.81
CA LYS A 266 -7.91 19.75 -16.97
C LYS A 266 -6.43 20.04 -16.75
N GLN A 267 -5.99 20.19 -15.50
CA GLN A 267 -4.62 20.47 -15.11
C GLN A 267 -3.85 19.21 -14.67
N THR A 268 -4.38 18.02 -14.99
CA THR A 268 -3.69 16.75 -14.68
C THR A 268 -2.29 16.75 -15.30
N PRO A 269 -1.22 16.50 -14.51
CA PRO A 269 0.14 16.42 -15.04
C PRO A 269 0.29 15.41 -16.18
N ALA A 270 1.07 15.76 -17.20
CA ALA A 270 1.24 14.95 -18.41
C ALA A 270 1.78 13.55 -18.11
N GLU A 271 2.57 13.42 -17.05
CA GLU A 271 3.12 12.15 -16.57
C GLU A 271 2.04 11.12 -16.23
N LEU A 272 0.88 11.57 -15.76
CA LEU A 272 -0.24 10.70 -15.40
C LEU A 272 -1.10 10.30 -16.60
N LEU A 273 -1.11 11.12 -17.66
CA LEU A 273 -1.97 10.91 -18.83
C LEU A 273 -1.62 9.68 -19.66
N LYS A 274 -0.43 9.11 -19.47
CA LYS A 274 0.05 7.92 -20.17
C LYS A 274 -0.45 6.60 -19.57
N TYR A 275 -1.04 6.65 -18.36
CA TYR A 275 -1.52 5.44 -17.68
C TYR A 275 -3.00 5.20 -17.94
N PRO A 276 -3.45 3.94 -17.91
CA PRO A 276 -4.86 3.62 -17.80
C PRO A 276 -5.45 4.34 -16.58
N SER A 277 -6.54 5.06 -16.81
CA SER A 277 -7.14 5.92 -15.79
C SER A 277 -8.59 5.52 -15.54
N TYR A 278 -8.92 5.42 -14.26
CA TYR A 278 -10.23 5.01 -13.77
C TYR A 278 -10.75 6.04 -12.78
N TYR A 279 -12.07 6.06 -12.59
CA TYR A 279 -12.67 6.89 -11.55
C TYR A 279 -13.62 6.06 -10.67
N ILE A 280 -13.76 6.50 -9.43
CA ILE A 280 -14.77 6.05 -8.48
C ILE A 280 -15.63 7.26 -8.15
N PRO A 281 -16.97 7.16 -8.28
CA PRO A 281 -17.88 8.24 -7.94
C PRO A 281 -17.77 8.65 -6.48
N LEU A 282 -18.07 9.91 -6.19
CA LEU A 282 -18.29 10.37 -4.82
C LEU A 282 -19.52 9.64 -4.25
N ARG A 283 -19.35 9.00 -3.11
CA ARG A 283 -20.40 8.24 -2.43
C ARG A 283 -21.01 9.06 -1.30
N SER A 284 -22.30 8.87 -1.09
CA SER A 284 -23.07 9.52 -0.02
C SER A 284 -22.96 8.83 1.35
N TYR A 285 -22.25 7.70 1.42
CA TYR A 285 -22.11 6.87 2.62
C TYR A 285 -20.64 6.69 3.01
N ASN A 286 -20.41 6.36 4.29
CA ASN A 286 -19.07 6.06 4.81
C ASN A 286 -18.63 4.65 4.45
N LEU A 287 -17.34 4.49 4.15
CA LEU A 287 -16.71 3.21 3.81
C LEU A 287 -16.13 2.52 5.07
N SER A 288 -16.93 2.44 6.13
CA SER A 288 -16.53 1.95 7.45
C SER A 288 -17.01 0.53 7.78
N ASN A 289 -17.59 -0.17 6.81
CA ASN A 289 -18.01 -1.56 6.97
C ASN A 289 -17.97 -2.31 5.63
N ILE A 290 -17.98 -3.64 5.71
CA ILE A 290 -17.89 -4.54 4.54
C ILE A 290 -19.02 -4.32 3.55
N ALA A 291 -20.26 -4.09 4.03
CA ALA A 291 -21.40 -3.86 3.13
C ALA A 291 -21.20 -2.62 2.26
N ASN A 292 -20.75 -1.51 2.85
CA ASN A 292 -20.46 -0.28 2.12
C ASN A 292 -19.21 -0.43 1.21
N ILE A 293 -18.21 -1.20 1.64
CA ILE A 293 -17.06 -1.55 0.81
C ILE A 293 -17.49 -2.33 -0.44
N ARG A 294 -18.38 -3.32 -0.31
CA ARG A 294 -18.96 -4.04 -1.46
C ARG A 294 -19.68 -3.09 -2.42
N ARG A 295 -20.54 -2.20 -1.89
CA ARG A 295 -21.28 -1.22 -2.70
C ARG A 295 -20.36 -0.23 -3.43
N MET A 296 -19.15 0.00 -2.96
CA MET A 296 -18.22 0.94 -3.57
C MET A 296 -17.92 0.61 -5.04
N LEU A 297 -17.81 -0.67 -5.38
CA LEU A 297 -17.48 -1.14 -6.74
C LEU A 297 -18.71 -1.29 -7.65
N TYR A 298 -19.91 -1.29 -7.08
CA TYR A 298 -21.16 -1.43 -7.84
C TYR A 298 -21.82 -0.08 -8.05
N ASN A 299 -22.32 0.18 -9.27
CA ASN A 299 -22.95 1.46 -9.63
C ASN A 299 -24.41 1.59 -9.20
N ASP A 300 -24.90 0.73 -8.29
CA ASP A 300 -26.33 0.66 -7.93
C ASP A 300 -26.90 1.94 -7.31
N ASP A 301 -26.05 2.86 -6.85
CA ASP A 301 -26.48 4.10 -6.17
C ASP A 301 -26.96 5.21 -7.13
N LEU A 302 -26.76 5.06 -8.45
CA LEU A 302 -27.18 6.09 -9.42
C LEU A 302 -28.67 5.98 -9.83
N THR A 303 -29.36 4.90 -9.44
CA THR A 303 -30.72 4.62 -9.91
C THR A 303 -31.81 4.61 -8.82
N ASN A 304 -31.50 4.59 -7.52
CA ASN A 304 -32.49 4.30 -6.48
C ASN A 304 -32.59 5.25 -5.28
N ASP A 305 -31.79 6.30 -5.14
CA ASP A 305 -31.89 7.20 -3.96
C ASP A 305 -32.75 8.47 -4.20
N ALA A 306 -33.77 8.41 -5.03
CA ALA A 306 -34.77 9.48 -5.13
C ALA A 306 -35.82 9.45 -4.00
N SER A 307 -35.69 8.55 -3.01
CA SER A 307 -36.74 8.34 -1.98
C SER A 307 -36.33 8.61 -0.53
N CYS A 308 -35.14 9.20 -0.29
CA CYS A 308 -34.71 9.55 1.08
C CYS A 308 -34.26 11.01 1.18
N TRP A 309 -35.21 11.96 1.03
CA TRP A 309 -35.13 13.32 1.56
C TRP A 309 -36.53 13.70 2.10
#